data_ee274e79cd59def3b22eff67a3fbce6d
#
_entry.id   ee274e79cd59def3b22eff67a3fbce6d
#
_cell.length_a   1.000
_cell.length_b   1.000
_cell.length_c   1.000
_cell.angle_alpha   90.00
_cell.angle_beta   90.00
_cell.angle_gamma   90.00
#
_symmetry.space_group_name_H-M   'P 1'
#
loop_
_entity.id
_entity.type
_entity.pdbx_description
1 polymer ?
#
loop_
_entity_poly.entity_id
_entity_poly.type
_entity_poly.pdbx_seq_one_letter_code
_entity_poly.pdbx_strand_id
1 'polypeptide(L)'
;MMVSSNAIAAVFAAAALAGCVHTVKVSDFGFDREDSTKFIQAALDSGADRIVFDRRAEGPWVTDKLRGRSNCEIVFEDGAELVAKRGAFLGRTDSLLTFSCASNVTIRGRGTVRMWKCDYVKPPYAKAEWRHALSILACRNVTIEDLSIVESGGDAIYLSTVDRPAPGFRRYCENVTVRNVKCLRNHRQGISVIAADGLLVENCDLSDTDGTSPQAGIDFEPNVPGDTIAHCVMRNCRLERNKGFGVDTLFTWHDETTAPLDITVENCISRDNERAFHYNGVAQNGNLRTSHGRIVVRNCIAREKGGIDTPYSHTLEWGKPVRLADGSTVRPMDLKDWNPSRIRVTDRKPGRMVGLSPAPLRYKANYFLYAAEAGEVRFAAKQVPVGKGHAKPAQPMMILSDLAGREIAEIPAPAQTSTVCVARVPAKGVYRLAWNCGWGASLVLTESAVPVAVSMFAERDRIGRWMAPFMYGQDSTTAYFAVPKATAKFVAAGSGLGGGVGQSARTRVTDPSGKVVYDCDNMGYGDAYVSSDNPPEGLWKIEVLKPTKAYFNNFGFDVAGVPPLFFLSDEKYWTSL
;
A
#
# COMPACT_ATOMS: atom_id res chain seq x y z
N MET A 1 62.33 32.89 18.93
CA MET A 1 62.58 32.35 17.58
C MET A 1 61.24 32.10 16.92
N MET A 2 60.89 32.96 15.97
CA MET A 2 59.69 32.83 15.17
C MET A 2 59.96 31.88 14.03
N VAL A 3 59.07 30.96 13.80
CA VAL A 3 59.00 30.19 12.55
C VAL A 3 57.59 30.36 11.96
N SER A 4 57.54 31.08 10.87
CA SER A 4 56.33 31.31 10.07
C SER A 4 56.02 30.08 9.23
N SER A 5 54.78 29.59 9.27
CA SER A 5 54.26 28.60 8.34
C SER A 5 53.38 29.25 7.29
N ASN A 6 53.89 29.34 6.08
CA ASN A 6 53.15 29.72 4.90
C ASN A 6 52.28 28.54 4.45
N ALA A 7 50.96 28.69 4.56
CA ALA A 7 49.99 27.78 3.94
C ALA A 7 49.73 28.27 2.50
N ILE A 8 50.17 27.51 1.52
CA ILE A 8 49.86 27.70 0.11
C ILE A 8 48.45 27.14 -0.13
N ALA A 9 47.48 28.01 -0.33
CA ALA A 9 46.16 27.65 -0.79
C ALA A 9 46.20 27.38 -2.32
N ALA A 10 46.15 26.13 -2.70
CA ALA A 10 45.98 25.73 -4.11
C ALA A 10 44.50 25.91 -4.49
N VAL A 11 44.21 26.96 -5.23
CA VAL A 11 42.92 27.17 -5.89
C VAL A 11 42.88 26.29 -7.12
N PHE A 12 42.19 25.17 -7.05
CA PHE A 12 41.82 24.39 -8.24
C PHE A 12 40.71 25.14 -8.97
N ALA A 13 41.04 25.92 -9.98
CA ALA A 13 40.10 26.37 -10.98
C ALA A 13 39.71 25.19 -11.85
N ALA A 14 38.55 24.59 -11.58
CA ALA A 14 37.93 23.68 -12.52
C ALA A 14 37.45 24.49 -13.72
N ALA A 15 38.25 24.52 -14.78
CA ALA A 15 37.82 25.02 -16.06
C ALA A 15 36.74 24.05 -16.57
N ALA A 16 35.49 24.45 -16.49
CA ALA A 16 34.41 23.78 -17.21
C ALA A 16 34.69 23.96 -18.70
N LEU A 17 35.15 22.91 -19.34
CA LEU A 17 35.09 22.79 -20.79
C LEU A 17 33.60 22.81 -21.15
N ALA A 18 33.09 23.98 -21.56
CA ALA A 18 31.78 24.08 -22.18
C ALA A 18 31.86 23.37 -23.52
N GLY A 19 31.69 22.04 -23.51
CA GLY A 19 31.50 21.25 -24.74
C GLY A 19 30.26 21.83 -25.43
N CYS A 20 30.35 22.02 -26.75
CA CYS A 20 29.23 22.48 -27.56
C CYS A 20 28.08 21.46 -27.40
N VAL A 21 26.96 21.86 -26.80
CA VAL A 21 25.78 20.99 -26.66
C VAL A 21 25.24 20.68 -28.06
N HIS A 22 25.35 19.43 -28.47
CA HIS A 22 24.81 19.00 -29.76
C HIS A 22 23.27 19.03 -29.70
N THR A 23 22.68 19.97 -30.42
CA THR A 23 21.23 20.21 -30.45
C THR A 23 20.67 19.88 -31.82
N VAL A 24 19.55 19.15 -31.86
CA VAL A 24 18.76 18.87 -33.06
C VAL A 24 17.32 19.28 -32.84
N LYS A 25 16.63 19.68 -33.90
CA LYS A 25 15.18 19.83 -33.91
C LYS A 25 14.55 18.54 -34.44
N VAL A 26 13.38 18.18 -33.95
CA VAL A 26 12.64 17.05 -34.48
C VAL A 26 12.32 17.24 -35.97
N SER A 27 12.05 18.48 -36.39
CA SER A 27 11.82 18.85 -37.79
C SER A 27 13.02 18.63 -38.72
N ASP A 28 14.25 18.55 -38.20
CA ASP A 28 15.44 18.23 -38.99
C ASP A 28 15.40 16.80 -39.56
N PHE A 29 14.60 15.93 -38.93
CA PHE A 29 14.37 14.53 -39.35
C PHE A 29 13.12 14.38 -40.24
N GLY A 30 12.24 15.37 -40.24
CA GLY A 30 11.00 15.40 -41.02
C GLY A 30 9.76 15.67 -40.17
N PHE A 31 8.64 15.77 -40.86
CA PHE A 31 7.33 15.97 -40.24
C PHE A 31 6.24 15.28 -41.07
N ASP A 32 5.31 14.63 -40.40
CA ASP A 32 4.08 14.10 -41.00
C ASP A 32 2.92 14.42 -40.08
N ARG A 33 1.90 15.07 -40.61
CA ARG A 33 0.75 15.51 -39.84
C ARG A 33 -0.05 14.37 -39.21
N GLU A 34 -0.07 13.23 -39.87
CA GLU A 34 -0.81 12.04 -39.43
C GLU A 34 0.00 11.10 -38.58
N ASP A 35 1.33 11.02 -38.82
CA ASP A 35 2.23 10.14 -38.07
C ASP A 35 3.71 10.55 -38.19
N SER A 36 4.16 11.30 -37.21
CA SER A 36 5.58 11.69 -37.10
C SER A 36 6.42 10.72 -36.29
N THR A 37 5.93 9.54 -35.91
CA THR A 37 6.61 8.58 -35.00
C THR A 37 8.04 8.30 -35.41
N LYS A 38 8.28 7.97 -36.69
CA LYS A 38 9.62 7.65 -37.20
C LYS A 38 10.60 8.81 -37.12
N PHE A 39 10.13 10.04 -37.33
CA PHE A 39 10.97 11.24 -37.28
C PHE A 39 11.31 11.62 -35.85
N ILE A 40 10.33 11.53 -34.95
CA ILE A 40 10.55 11.78 -33.52
C ILE A 40 11.50 10.72 -32.95
N GLN A 41 11.29 9.44 -33.27
CA GLN A 41 12.16 8.38 -32.78
C GLN A 41 13.58 8.53 -33.32
N ALA A 42 13.75 8.89 -34.59
CA ALA A 42 15.07 9.16 -35.17
C ALA A 42 15.79 10.34 -34.47
N ALA A 43 15.05 11.40 -34.10
CA ALA A 43 15.60 12.50 -33.31
C ALA A 43 16.01 12.03 -31.90
N LEU A 44 15.19 11.21 -31.23
CA LEU A 44 15.52 10.63 -29.93
C LEU A 44 16.74 9.71 -29.99
N ASP A 45 16.92 8.96 -31.08
CA ASP A 45 18.01 8.01 -31.30
C ASP A 45 19.28 8.66 -31.88
N SER A 46 19.26 9.94 -32.24
CA SER A 46 20.35 10.67 -32.91
C SER A 46 21.65 10.78 -32.10
N GLY A 47 21.57 10.54 -30.79
CA GLY A 47 22.69 10.79 -29.87
C GLY A 47 22.91 12.23 -29.48
N ALA A 48 22.06 13.16 -29.94
CA ALA A 48 22.15 14.59 -29.59
C ALA A 48 21.92 14.83 -28.09
N ASP A 49 22.64 15.75 -27.48
CA ASP A 49 22.48 16.12 -26.08
C ASP A 49 21.12 16.79 -25.84
N ARG A 50 20.63 17.55 -26.83
CA ARG A 50 19.35 18.27 -26.76
C ARG A 50 18.51 17.99 -28.01
N ILE A 51 17.24 17.59 -27.77
CA ILE A 51 16.25 17.32 -28.80
C ILE A 51 15.10 18.33 -28.62
N VAL A 52 14.87 19.15 -29.62
CA VAL A 52 13.87 20.23 -29.55
C VAL A 52 12.63 19.83 -30.34
N PHE A 53 11.49 19.71 -29.65
CA PHE A 53 10.17 19.68 -30.28
C PHE A 53 9.81 21.12 -30.66
N ASP A 54 10.14 21.48 -31.86
CA ASP A 54 9.83 22.80 -32.39
C ASP A 54 8.34 22.94 -32.68
N ARG A 55 7.82 24.14 -32.49
CA ARG A 55 6.42 24.43 -32.80
C ARG A 55 6.19 24.43 -34.31
N ARG A 56 5.21 23.66 -34.76
CA ARG A 56 4.83 23.53 -36.15
C ARG A 56 3.56 24.33 -36.46
N ALA A 57 3.57 25.06 -37.59
CA ALA A 57 2.36 25.72 -38.07
C ALA A 57 1.35 24.74 -38.68
N GLU A 58 1.86 23.60 -39.17
CA GLU A 58 1.09 22.54 -39.83
C GLU A 58 0.26 21.70 -38.86
N GLY A 59 0.57 21.72 -37.58
CA GLY A 59 -0.15 20.98 -36.54
C GLY A 59 0.77 20.37 -35.48
N PRO A 60 0.23 19.54 -34.57
CA PRO A 60 1.00 18.90 -33.52
C PRO A 60 1.90 17.77 -34.04
N TRP A 61 2.84 17.36 -33.24
CA TRP A 61 3.64 16.14 -33.41
C TRP A 61 2.80 14.91 -33.07
N VAL A 62 2.19 14.28 -34.08
CA VAL A 62 1.37 13.07 -33.88
C VAL A 62 2.28 11.84 -33.86
N THR A 63 2.12 10.98 -32.85
CA THR A 63 3.01 9.83 -32.65
C THR A 63 2.32 8.60 -32.07
N ASP A 64 2.81 7.42 -32.44
CA ASP A 64 2.65 6.18 -31.68
C ASP A 64 3.67 6.16 -30.54
N LYS A 65 3.89 5.02 -29.90
CA LYS A 65 4.79 4.81 -28.76
C LYS A 65 6.22 5.22 -29.07
N LEU A 66 6.83 5.97 -28.17
CA LEU A 66 8.22 6.43 -28.24
C LEU A 66 9.06 5.85 -27.11
N ARG A 67 10.36 5.70 -27.37
CA ARG A 67 11.35 5.30 -26.38
C ARG A 67 12.42 6.38 -26.23
N GLY A 68 12.61 6.82 -25.00
CA GLY A 68 13.68 7.74 -24.65
C GLY A 68 14.96 7.00 -24.24
N ARG A 69 16.04 7.74 -24.08
CA ARG A 69 17.38 7.24 -23.72
C ARG A 69 18.02 8.05 -22.61
N SER A 70 19.15 7.58 -22.11
CA SER A 70 19.99 8.31 -21.16
C SER A 70 20.69 9.52 -21.80
N ASN A 71 21.12 10.44 -20.92
CA ASN A 71 21.93 11.60 -21.27
C ASN A 71 21.30 12.45 -22.39
N CYS A 72 20.06 12.87 -22.19
CA CYS A 72 19.36 13.71 -23.15
C CYS A 72 18.46 14.74 -22.48
N GLU A 73 18.38 15.89 -23.11
CA GLU A 73 17.44 16.94 -22.78
C GLU A 73 16.40 17.05 -23.91
N ILE A 74 15.13 16.85 -23.56
CA ILE A 74 13.99 17.04 -24.47
C ILE A 74 13.37 18.38 -24.14
N VAL A 75 13.33 19.29 -25.13
CA VAL A 75 12.83 20.65 -24.96
C VAL A 75 11.64 20.88 -25.86
N PHE A 76 10.52 21.29 -25.29
CA PHE A 76 9.36 21.73 -26.04
C PHE A 76 9.41 23.25 -26.24
N GLU A 77 9.41 23.72 -27.46
CA GLU A 77 9.18 25.15 -27.76
C GLU A 77 7.79 25.59 -27.25
N ASP A 78 7.63 26.88 -27.01
CA ASP A 78 6.38 27.42 -26.50
C ASP A 78 5.22 27.10 -27.44
N GLY A 79 4.23 26.36 -26.93
CA GLY A 79 3.06 25.89 -27.70
C GLY A 79 3.33 24.70 -28.63
N ALA A 80 4.49 24.03 -28.55
CA ALA A 80 4.67 22.74 -29.22
C ALA A 80 3.83 21.65 -28.54
N GLU A 81 3.19 20.80 -29.36
CA GLU A 81 2.35 19.70 -28.87
C GLU A 81 2.84 18.35 -29.37
N LEU A 82 2.99 17.39 -28.45
CA LEU A 82 3.18 15.97 -28.74
C LEU A 82 1.87 15.24 -28.46
N VAL A 83 1.29 14.62 -29.48
CA VAL A 83 -0.07 14.08 -29.41
C VAL A 83 -0.08 12.61 -29.79
N ALA A 84 -0.76 11.79 -29.00
CA ALA A 84 -0.94 10.38 -29.29
C ALA A 84 -1.71 10.18 -30.60
N LYS A 85 -1.21 9.31 -31.48
CA LYS A 85 -1.88 8.93 -32.72
C LYS A 85 -3.21 8.20 -32.42
N ARG A 86 -4.32 8.67 -32.97
CA ARG A 86 -5.60 7.98 -32.85
C ARG A 86 -5.56 6.64 -33.57
N GLY A 87 -6.18 5.62 -33.00
CA GLY A 87 -6.13 4.24 -33.51
C GLY A 87 -4.87 3.45 -33.13
N ALA A 88 -3.84 4.11 -32.58
CA ALA A 88 -2.72 3.46 -31.91
C ALA A 88 -3.03 3.19 -30.43
N PHE A 89 -2.09 2.70 -29.63
CA PHE A 89 -2.28 2.43 -28.20
C PHE A 89 -3.39 1.40 -27.90
N LEU A 90 -3.51 0.38 -28.73
CA LEU A 90 -4.51 -0.69 -28.56
C LEU A 90 -4.17 -1.63 -27.41
N GLY A 91 -2.89 -1.74 -27.05
CA GLY A 91 -2.42 -2.51 -25.90
C GLY A 91 -2.91 -1.89 -24.58
N ARG A 92 -2.99 -2.72 -23.53
CA ARG A 92 -3.46 -2.28 -22.22
C ARG A 92 -2.43 -1.43 -21.45
N THR A 93 -1.15 -1.59 -21.79
CA THR A 93 0.00 -0.96 -21.11
C THR A 93 0.81 -0.06 -22.04
N ASP A 94 0.22 0.36 -23.14
CA ASP A 94 0.88 1.22 -24.13
C ASP A 94 1.05 2.64 -23.58
N SER A 95 2.28 3.06 -23.36
CA SER A 95 2.61 4.42 -22.92
C SER A 95 3.12 5.26 -24.10
N LEU A 96 2.88 6.58 -24.05
CA LEU A 96 3.25 7.46 -25.16
C LEU A 96 4.77 7.64 -25.26
N LEU A 97 5.44 7.96 -24.13
CA LEU A 97 6.90 8.08 -24.07
C LEU A 97 7.43 7.32 -22.86
N THR A 98 8.27 6.35 -23.09
CA THR A 98 8.83 5.48 -22.07
C THR A 98 10.35 5.63 -21.95
N PHE A 99 10.83 5.82 -20.73
CA PHE A 99 12.23 5.68 -20.35
C PHE A 99 12.35 4.45 -19.44
N SER A 100 13.29 3.58 -19.75
CA SER A 100 13.56 2.38 -18.96
C SER A 100 15.04 2.24 -18.69
N CYS A 101 15.45 2.15 -17.44
CA CYS A 101 16.85 2.13 -17.04
C CYS A 101 17.66 3.28 -17.71
N ALA A 102 17.10 4.48 -17.70
CA ALA A 102 17.75 5.67 -18.26
C ALA A 102 18.24 6.60 -17.14
N SER A 103 19.29 7.34 -17.42
CA SER A 103 19.86 8.31 -16.47
C SER A 103 20.14 9.66 -17.11
N ASN A 104 20.13 10.71 -16.29
CA ASN A 104 20.40 12.08 -16.71
C ASN A 104 19.46 12.51 -17.85
N VAL A 105 18.18 12.50 -17.57
CA VAL A 105 17.11 12.86 -18.51
C VAL A 105 16.43 14.14 -18.02
N THR A 106 16.31 15.11 -18.92
CA THR A 106 15.51 16.31 -18.67
C THR A 106 14.42 16.41 -19.75
N ILE A 107 13.16 16.60 -19.34
CA ILE A 107 12.04 16.87 -20.23
C ILE A 107 11.43 18.18 -19.78
N ARG A 108 11.51 19.20 -20.61
CA ARG A 108 11.09 20.55 -20.20
C ARG A 108 10.54 21.43 -21.31
N GLY A 109 9.99 22.56 -20.93
CA GLY A 109 9.50 23.60 -21.84
C GLY A 109 7.98 23.77 -21.82
N ARG A 110 7.46 24.85 -22.38
CA ARG A 110 6.03 25.21 -22.30
C ARG A 110 5.20 24.53 -23.40
N GLY A 111 5.41 23.23 -23.57
CA GLY A 111 4.65 22.42 -24.50
C GLY A 111 3.58 21.57 -23.81
N THR A 112 2.87 20.84 -24.63
CA THR A 112 1.80 19.94 -24.18
C THR A 112 2.05 18.52 -24.67
N VAL A 113 1.94 17.55 -23.77
CA VAL A 113 1.84 16.12 -24.08
C VAL A 113 0.40 15.70 -23.88
N ARG A 114 -0.23 15.23 -24.94
CA ARG A 114 -1.67 14.90 -24.97
C ARG A 114 -1.93 13.50 -25.43
N MET A 115 -2.86 12.83 -24.77
CA MET A 115 -3.47 11.59 -25.24
C MET A 115 -5.00 11.77 -25.44
N TRP A 116 -5.73 10.66 -25.55
CA TRP A 116 -7.15 10.70 -25.89
C TRP A 116 -7.98 9.88 -24.90
N LYS A 117 -8.02 10.29 -23.64
CA LYS A 117 -8.72 9.59 -22.55
C LYS A 117 -10.13 9.11 -22.95
N CYS A 118 -10.91 9.97 -23.59
CA CYS A 118 -12.30 9.66 -23.97
C CYS A 118 -12.42 8.62 -25.09
N ASP A 119 -11.37 8.43 -25.90
CA ASP A 119 -11.36 7.39 -26.94
C ASP A 119 -11.07 6.02 -26.32
N TYR A 120 -10.14 5.95 -25.36
CA TYR A 120 -9.64 4.69 -24.78
C TYR A 120 -10.67 3.91 -23.96
N VAL A 121 -11.83 4.49 -23.68
CA VAL A 121 -12.95 3.82 -23.00
C VAL A 121 -13.95 3.18 -23.96
N LYS A 122 -13.69 3.22 -25.26
CA LYS A 122 -14.56 2.72 -26.33
C LYS A 122 -13.81 1.77 -27.28
N PRO A 123 -14.51 0.85 -27.97
CA PRO A 123 -13.89 0.07 -29.04
C PRO A 123 -13.24 0.97 -30.11
N PRO A 124 -12.12 0.57 -30.72
CA PRO A 124 -11.48 -0.75 -30.63
C PRO A 124 -10.54 -0.92 -29.41
N TYR A 125 -10.43 0.05 -28.55
CA TYR A 125 -9.53 -0.01 -27.38
C TYR A 125 -10.05 -0.99 -26.32
N ALA A 126 -9.18 -1.86 -25.85
CA ALA A 126 -9.48 -2.70 -24.69
C ALA A 126 -9.56 -1.83 -23.43
N LYS A 127 -10.53 -2.12 -22.54
CA LYS A 127 -10.59 -1.46 -21.23
C LYS A 127 -9.29 -1.66 -20.46
N ALA A 128 -8.63 -0.59 -20.08
CA ALA A 128 -7.39 -0.58 -19.33
C ALA A 128 -7.18 0.76 -18.63
N GLU A 129 -6.27 0.78 -17.68
CA GLU A 129 -5.91 1.92 -16.85
C GLU A 129 -4.41 2.26 -16.91
N TRP A 130 -3.65 1.58 -17.77
CA TRP A 130 -2.18 1.67 -17.83
C TRP A 130 -1.65 2.26 -19.13
N ARG A 131 -2.42 3.14 -19.81
CA ARG A 131 -1.93 3.92 -20.96
C ARG A 131 -1.42 5.27 -20.50
N HIS A 132 -0.20 5.26 -19.96
CA HIS A 132 0.41 6.45 -19.36
C HIS A 132 0.95 7.39 -20.44
N ALA A 133 0.98 8.70 -20.14
CA ALA A 133 1.63 9.65 -21.05
C ALA A 133 3.16 9.55 -20.93
N LEU A 134 3.70 9.64 -19.74
CA LEU A 134 5.13 9.43 -19.46
C LEU A 134 5.32 8.23 -18.53
N SER A 135 6.11 7.25 -18.93
CA SER A 135 6.52 6.12 -18.10
C SER A 135 8.02 6.21 -17.82
N ILE A 136 8.38 6.32 -16.55
CA ILE A 136 9.75 6.43 -16.05
C ILE A 136 10.00 5.18 -15.20
N LEU A 137 10.75 4.22 -15.75
CA LEU A 137 10.88 2.88 -15.19
C LEU A 137 12.33 2.64 -14.76
N ALA A 138 12.57 2.52 -13.45
CA ALA A 138 13.91 2.29 -12.88
C ALA A 138 14.97 3.30 -13.41
N CYS A 139 14.61 4.56 -13.54
CA CYS A 139 15.46 5.64 -14.03
C CYS A 139 16.09 6.42 -12.88
N ARG A 140 17.18 7.13 -13.16
CA ARG A 140 17.83 8.00 -12.16
C ARG A 140 18.20 9.37 -12.74
N ASN A 141 18.19 10.40 -11.88
CA ASN A 141 18.47 11.78 -12.24
C ASN A 141 17.54 12.24 -13.38
N VAL A 142 16.24 12.22 -13.14
CA VAL A 142 15.22 12.63 -14.11
C VAL A 142 14.59 13.93 -13.67
N THR A 143 14.50 14.89 -14.56
CA THR A 143 13.79 16.15 -14.35
C THR A 143 12.67 16.32 -15.39
N ILE A 144 11.46 16.60 -14.94
CA ILE A 144 10.29 16.91 -15.77
C ILE A 144 9.79 18.27 -15.31
N GLU A 145 9.84 19.29 -16.19
CA GLU A 145 9.50 20.64 -15.76
C GLU A 145 8.81 21.49 -16.84
N ASP A 146 7.98 22.41 -16.39
CA ASP A 146 7.31 23.45 -17.20
C ASP A 146 6.34 22.91 -18.26
N LEU A 147 5.88 21.66 -18.15
CA LEU A 147 5.02 20.98 -19.13
C LEU A 147 3.56 20.93 -18.73
N SER A 148 2.69 20.77 -19.72
CA SER A 148 1.32 20.30 -19.53
C SER A 148 1.18 18.87 -20.05
N ILE A 149 0.66 17.96 -19.22
CA ILE A 149 0.40 16.56 -19.58
C ILE A 149 -1.08 16.30 -19.36
N VAL A 150 -1.81 16.02 -20.44
CA VAL A 150 -3.27 16.04 -20.40
C VAL A 150 -3.89 14.82 -21.05
N GLU A 151 -5.03 14.40 -20.48
CA GLU A 151 -5.93 13.40 -21.08
C GLU A 151 -5.27 12.05 -21.37
N SER A 152 -4.32 11.61 -20.50
CA SER A 152 -3.76 10.27 -20.59
C SER A 152 -4.84 9.19 -20.43
N GLY A 153 -4.63 8.03 -21.02
CA GLY A 153 -5.49 6.86 -20.84
C GLY A 153 -5.16 6.03 -19.58
N GLY A 154 -4.26 6.53 -18.77
CA GLY A 154 -3.83 6.05 -17.47
C GLY A 154 -3.37 7.22 -16.62
N ASP A 155 -2.13 7.19 -16.16
CA ASP A 155 -1.51 8.27 -15.40
C ASP A 155 -0.82 9.27 -16.34
N ALA A 156 -0.70 10.53 -15.92
CA ALA A 156 0.12 11.47 -16.68
C ALA A 156 1.60 11.08 -16.55
N ILE A 157 2.07 10.84 -15.34
CA ILE A 157 3.44 10.39 -15.04
C ILE A 157 3.37 9.13 -14.18
N TYR A 158 4.05 8.07 -14.63
CA TYR A 158 4.14 6.78 -13.97
C TYR A 158 5.59 6.49 -13.59
N LEU A 159 5.91 6.54 -12.30
CA LEU A 159 7.22 6.23 -11.74
C LEU A 159 7.21 4.80 -11.21
N SER A 160 7.95 3.89 -11.84
CA SER A 160 7.83 2.47 -11.50
C SER A 160 9.15 1.70 -11.59
N THR A 161 9.02 0.41 -11.43
CA THR A 161 10.12 -0.55 -11.33
C THR A 161 10.39 -1.27 -12.64
N VAL A 162 11.57 -1.90 -12.69
CA VAL A 162 11.93 -2.93 -13.67
C VAL A 162 12.39 -4.16 -12.88
N ASP A 163 11.81 -5.33 -13.15
CA ASP A 163 12.12 -6.55 -12.39
C ASP A 163 13.59 -6.98 -12.55
N ARG A 164 14.15 -6.77 -13.74
CA ARG A 164 15.56 -7.04 -14.05
C ARG A 164 16.17 -5.79 -14.67
N PRO A 165 16.59 -4.82 -13.82
CA PRO A 165 17.17 -3.59 -14.33
C PRO A 165 18.51 -3.83 -15.01
N ALA A 166 18.87 -2.94 -15.92
CA ALA A 166 20.18 -2.95 -16.55
C ALA A 166 21.30 -2.77 -15.51
N PRO A 167 22.52 -3.26 -15.76
CA PRO A 167 23.64 -3.09 -14.85
C PRO A 167 23.85 -1.62 -14.45
N GLY A 168 24.03 -1.39 -13.15
CA GLY A 168 24.21 -0.05 -12.58
C GLY A 168 22.91 0.71 -12.27
N PHE A 169 21.75 0.11 -12.51
CA PHE A 169 20.46 0.67 -12.10
C PHE A 169 19.86 -0.10 -10.93
N ARG A 170 19.15 0.61 -10.05
CA ARG A 170 18.25 0.01 -9.07
C ARG A 170 16.96 -0.42 -9.77
N ARG A 171 16.15 -1.26 -9.11
CA ARG A 171 14.84 -1.61 -9.68
C ARG A 171 13.81 -0.47 -9.60
N TYR A 172 14.07 0.59 -8.87
CA TYR A 172 13.21 1.75 -8.62
C TYR A 172 13.83 3.03 -9.19
N CYS A 173 13.04 4.11 -9.23
CA CYS A 173 13.52 5.41 -9.68
C CYS A 173 14.34 6.11 -8.59
N GLU A 174 15.40 6.81 -8.97
CA GLU A 174 16.28 7.56 -8.06
C GLU A 174 16.41 9.03 -8.51
N ASN A 175 16.30 9.97 -7.56
CA ASN A 175 16.47 11.41 -7.81
C ASN A 175 15.60 11.92 -8.98
N VAL A 176 14.29 11.89 -8.79
CA VAL A 176 13.32 12.40 -9.75
C VAL A 176 12.77 13.75 -9.30
N THR A 177 12.76 14.72 -10.19
CA THR A 177 12.15 16.04 -9.96
C THR A 177 11.02 16.27 -10.96
N VAL A 178 9.84 16.61 -10.46
CA VAL A 178 8.69 17.05 -11.25
C VAL A 178 8.33 18.47 -10.76
N ARG A 179 8.54 19.47 -11.61
CA ARG A 179 8.39 20.87 -11.20
C ARG A 179 7.57 21.68 -12.21
N ASN A 180 6.69 22.55 -11.72
CA ASN A 180 5.85 23.42 -12.55
C ASN A 180 5.04 22.66 -13.63
N VAL A 181 4.66 21.42 -13.37
CA VAL A 181 3.95 20.56 -14.32
C VAL A 181 2.46 20.58 -14.03
N LYS A 182 1.66 20.63 -15.10
CA LYS A 182 0.21 20.46 -15.04
C LYS A 182 -0.16 19.07 -15.53
N CYS A 183 -0.69 18.23 -14.66
CA CYS A 183 -1.27 16.92 -14.98
C CYS A 183 -2.78 17.02 -14.87
N LEU A 184 -3.46 17.22 -15.99
CA LEU A 184 -4.89 17.59 -15.99
C LEU A 184 -5.74 16.59 -16.75
N ARG A 185 -6.93 16.28 -16.21
CA ARG A 185 -7.96 15.44 -16.84
C ARG A 185 -7.47 14.05 -17.26
N ASN A 186 -6.60 13.44 -16.45
CA ASN A 186 -6.08 12.11 -16.71
C ASN A 186 -7.09 11.02 -16.31
N HIS A 187 -6.89 9.79 -16.79
CA HIS A 187 -7.87 8.72 -16.60
C HIS A 187 -7.76 8.07 -15.21
N ARG A 188 -6.54 7.91 -14.68
CA ARG A 188 -6.34 7.22 -13.41
C ARG A 188 -5.71 8.13 -12.35
N GLN A 189 -4.54 8.72 -12.64
CA GLN A 189 -3.84 9.64 -11.70
C GLN A 189 -3.11 10.75 -12.45
N GLY A 190 -2.82 11.84 -11.72
CA GLY A 190 -1.84 12.83 -12.17
C GLY A 190 -0.44 12.22 -12.13
N ILE A 191 -0.02 11.73 -10.98
CA ILE A 191 1.27 11.03 -10.79
C ILE A 191 1.04 9.74 -10.03
N SER A 192 1.57 8.62 -10.52
CA SER A 192 1.64 7.35 -9.80
C SER A 192 3.08 7.04 -9.41
N VAL A 193 3.30 6.75 -8.13
CA VAL A 193 4.60 6.45 -7.56
C VAL A 193 4.58 5.01 -7.02
N ILE A 194 5.04 4.07 -7.84
CA ILE A 194 5.19 2.67 -7.44
C ILE A 194 6.47 2.49 -6.63
N ALA A 195 7.57 3.08 -7.10
CA ALA A 195 8.82 3.02 -6.37
C ALA A 195 9.76 4.16 -6.74
N ALA A 196 10.17 4.91 -5.72
CA ALA A 196 11.12 6.02 -5.88
C ALA A 196 11.92 6.24 -4.60
N ASP A 197 13.18 6.61 -4.73
CA ASP A 197 14.04 7.14 -3.68
C ASP A 197 14.55 8.52 -4.10
N GLY A 198 14.18 9.55 -3.35
CA GLY A 198 14.50 10.93 -3.70
C GLY A 198 13.56 11.49 -4.79
N LEU A 199 12.26 11.58 -4.53
CA LEU A 199 11.28 12.24 -5.39
C LEU A 199 10.97 13.64 -4.89
N LEU A 200 11.05 14.66 -5.76
CA LEU A 200 10.53 16.00 -5.52
C LEU A 200 9.41 16.33 -6.51
N VAL A 201 8.22 16.60 -5.99
CA VAL A 201 7.08 17.15 -6.76
C VAL A 201 6.83 18.57 -6.26
N GLU A 202 7.04 19.58 -7.10
CA GLU A 202 7.03 20.98 -6.66
C GLU A 202 6.26 21.89 -7.62
N ASN A 203 5.42 22.77 -7.08
CA ASN A 203 4.67 23.78 -7.84
C ASN A 203 3.80 23.16 -8.96
N CYS A 204 3.25 21.96 -8.76
CA CYS A 204 2.48 21.26 -9.77
C CYS A 204 0.97 21.47 -9.58
N ASP A 205 0.22 21.30 -10.69
CA ASP A 205 -1.24 21.24 -10.69
C ASP A 205 -1.68 19.81 -11.12
N LEU A 206 -2.20 19.04 -10.18
CA LEU A 206 -2.58 17.64 -10.37
C LEU A 206 -4.10 17.51 -10.19
N SER A 207 -4.85 17.94 -11.20
CA SER A 207 -6.29 18.20 -11.04
C SER A 207 -7.15 17.53 -12.12
N ASP A 208 -8.46 17.46 -11.83
CA ASP A 208 -9.50 17.03 -12.76
C ASP A 208 -9.35 15.58 -13.25
N THR A 209 -8.72 14.70 -12.44
CA THR A 209 -8.57 13.28 -12.76
C THR A 209 -9.89 12.55 -12.54
N ASP A 210 -10.36 11.82 -13.58
CA ASP A 210 -11.56 11.01 -13.52
C ASP A 210 -11.50 9.84 -14.53
N GLY A 211 -12.05 8.69 -14.18
CA GLY A 211 -12.06 7.51 -15.06
C GLY A 211 -12.03 6.22 -14.24
N THR A 212 -10.85 5.67 -13.94
CA THR A 212 -10.67 4.49 -13.10
C THR A 212 -10.05 4.85 -11.76
N SER A 213 -10.55 4.24 -10.67
CA SER A 213 -9.96 4.41 -9.32
C SER A 213 -8.44 4.14 -9.31
N PRO A 214 -7.72 4.86 -8.43
CA PRO A 214 -8.21 5.72 -7.34
C PRO A 214 -8.60 7.13 -7.79
N GLN A 215 -8.35 7.55 -9.04
CA GLN A 215 -8.70 8.87 -9.58
C GLN A 215 -8.08 10.01 -8.75
N ALA A 216 -6.80 9.84 -8.42
CA ALA A 216 -6.09 10.74 -7.52
C ALA A 216 -5.23 11.79 -8.26
N GLY A 217 -4.89 12.87 -7.57
CA GLY A 217 -3.87 13.81 -8.03
C GLY A 217 -2.49 13.16 -8.02
N ILE A 218 -2.12 12.57 -6.90
CA ILE A 218 -0.92 11.72 -6.74
C ILE A 218 -1.27 10.48 -5.91
N ASP A 219 -0.65 9.35 -6.26
CA ASP A 219 -0.82 8.09 -5.55
C ASP A 219 0.54 7.42 -5.31
N PHE A 220 0.78 7.03 -4.05
CA PHE A 220 1.92 6.23 -3.63
C PHE A 220 1.44 4.79 -3.43
N GLU A 221 1.67 3.94 -4.44
CA GLU A 221 1.08 2.59 -4.53
C GLU A 221 2.15 1.53 -4.84
N PRO A 222 3.04 1.21 -3.89
CA PRO A 222 4.01 0.12 -4.09
C PRO A 222 3.27 -1.22 -4.23
N ASN A 223 3.74 -2.07 -5.17
CA ASN A 223 3.07 -3.31 -5.53
C ASN A 223 3.65 -4.55 -4.83
N VAL A 224 4.88 -4.47 -4.34
CA VAL A 224 5.57 -5.58 -3.66
C VAL A 224 6.47 -5.05 -2.54
N PRO A 225 6.87 -5.89 -1.56
CA PRO A 225 7.72 -5.46 -0.45
C PRO A 225 9.05 -4.80 -0.84
N GLY A 226 9.59 -5.16 -2.00
CA GLY A 226 10.83 -4.57 -2.50
C GLY A 226 10.70 -3.21 -3.19
N ASP A 227 9.50 -2.69 -3.31
CA ASP A 227 9.25 -1.36 -3.90
C ASP A 227 9.54 -0.29 -2.84
N THR A 228 10.53 0.54 -3.13
CA THR A 228 11.00 1.59 -2.21
C THR A 228 10.21 2.87 -2.43
N ILE A 229 9.72 3.48 -1.36
CA ILE A 229 9.18 4.86 -1.35
C ILE A 229 9.87 5.60 -0.21
N ALA A 230 10.97 6.27 -0.53
CA ALA A 230 11.82 6.94 0.44
C ALA A 230 12.19 8.35 -0.02
N HIS A 231 12.37 9.26 0.93
CA HIS A 231 12.78 10.65 0.67
C HIS A 231 11.89 11.33 -0.38
N CYS A 232 10.57 11.07 -0.35
CA CYS A 232 9.60 11.67 -1.27
C CYS A 232 9.05 12.97 -0.68
N VAL A 233 9.18 14.05 -1.42
CA VAL A 233 8.68 15.37 -1.01
C VAL A 233 7.74 15.92 -2.07
N MET A 234 6.55 16.32 -1.66
CA MET A 234 5.60 17.07 -2.45
C MET A 234 5.37 18.43 -1.80
N ARG A 235 5.53 19.52 -2.54
CA ARG A 235 5.35 20.87 -1.97
C ARG A 235 4.78 21.88 -2.94
N ASN A 236 4.05 22.84 -2.38
CA ASN A 236 3.47 23.97 -3.13
C ASN A 236 2.58 23.52 -4.29
N CYS A 237 1.89 22.38 -4.19
CA CYS A 237 1.09 21.81 -5.25
C CYS A 237 -0.40 22.05 -5.04
N ARG A 238 -1.16 22.01 -6.15
CA ARG A 238 -2.61 22.03 -6.17
C ARG A 238 -3.12 20.67 -6.61
N LEU A 239 -4.13 20.14 -5.92
CA LEU A 239 -4.77 18.87 -6.19
C LEU A 239 -6.28 19.09 -6.09
N GLU A 240 -6.91 19.43 -7.19
CA GLU A 240 -8.30 19.88 -7.15
C GLU A 240 -9.20 19.09 -8.09
N ARG A 241 -10.44 18.87 -7.66
CA ARG A 241 -11.51 18.26 -8.47
C ARG A 241 -11.18 16.88 -9.05
N ASN A 242 -10.28 16.16 -8.40
CA ASN A 242 -10.11 14.76 -8.71
C ASN A 242 -11.33 13.99 -8.19
N LYS A 243 -11.83 13.05 -8.97
CA LYS A 243 -13.03 12.30 -8.61
C LYS A 243 -12.84 11.39 -7.39
N GLY A 244 -11.61 11.00 -7.11
CA GLY A 244 -11.19 10.30 -5.91
C GLY A 244 -10.41 11.23 -4.97
N PHE A 245 -9.11 11.05 -4.90
CA PHE A 245 -8.29 11.64 -3.84
C PHE A 245 -7.38 12.77 -4.34
N GLY A 246 -7.06 13.71 -3.45
CA GLY A 246 -5.96 14.63 -3.72
C GLY A 246 -4.64 13.89 -3.64
N VAL A 247 -4.29 13.42 -2.46
CA VAL A 247 -3.15 12.53 -2.20
C VAL A 247 -3.70 11.18 -1.75
N ASP A 248 -3.29 10.11 -2.40
CA ASP A 248 -3.63 8.72 -2.05
C ASP A 248 -2.37 7.94 -1.65
N THR A 249 -2.53 6.97 -0.78
CA THR A 249 -1.51 5.97 -0.45
C THR A 249 -2.12 4.59 -0.33
N LEU A 250 -1.44 3.58 -0.87
CA LEU A 250 -1.85 2.18 -0.77
C LEU A 250 -0.65 1.29 -0.43
N PHE A 251 -0.35 1.11 0.86
CA PHE A 251 0.81 0.33 1.35
C PHE A 251 0.47 -1.10 1.76
N THR A 252 -0.62 -1.65 1.24
CA THR A 252 -1.12 -2.98 1.61
C THR A 252 -0.11 -4.11 1.37
N TRP A 253 0.82 -3.91 0.44
CA TRP A 253 1.80 -4.92 0.03
C TRP A 253 3.15 -4.79 0.73
N HIS A 254 3.36 -3.74 1.50
CA HIS A 254 4.57 -3.55 2.29
C HIS A 254 4.58 -4.41 3.56
N ASP A 255 5.78 -4.77 4.01
CA ASP A 255 6.02 -5.57 5.21
C ASP A 255 7.25 -5.08 5.98
N GLU A 256 7.64 -5.81 7.01
CA GLU A 256 8.80 -5.48 7.84
C GLU A 256 10.15 -5.58 7.11
N THR A 257 10.20 -6.18 5.93
CA THR A 257 11.43 -6.24 5.11
C THR A 257 11.53 -5.07 4.14
N THR A 258 10.44 -4.31 3.98
CA THR A 258 10.41 -3.10 3.15
C THR A 258 11.27 -2.00 3.77
N ALA A 259 11.99 -1.26 2.93
CA ALA A 259 12.68 -0.05 3.36
C ALA A 259 11.69 0.94 4.01
N PRO A 260 12.11 1.71 5.04
CA PRO A 260 11.22 2.67 5.67
C PRO A 260 10.60 3.64 4.66
N LEU A 261 9.28 3.76 4.72
CA LEU A 261 8.55 4.75 3.93
C LEU A 261 8.84 6.16 4.47
N ASP A 262 9.12 7.11 3.60
CA ASP A 262 9.34 8.51 3.99
C ASP A 262 8.72 9.44 2.96
N ILE A 263 7.60 10.05 3.34
CA ILE A 263 6.82 10.96 2.50
C ILE A 263 6.56 12.25 3.27
N THR A 264 6.86 13.38 2.64
CA THR A 264 6.51 14.70 3.17
C THR A 264 5.63 15.43 2.15
N VAL A 265 4.50 15.95 2.61
CA VAL A 265 3.60 16.83 1.83
C VAL A 265 3.48 18.16 2.54
N GLU A 266 3.87 19.25 1.89
CA GLU A 266 3.91 20.55 2.54
C GLU A 266 3.39 21.70 1.66
N ASN A 267 2.73 22.66 2.29
CA ASN A 267 2.22 23.86 1.63
C ASN A 267 1.32 23.56 0.42
N CYS A 268 0.61 22.44 0.43
CA CYS A 268 -0.25 22.01 -0.67
C CYS A 268 -1.72 22.37 -0.43
N ILE A 269 -2.45 22.53 -1.53
CA ILE A 269 -3.88 22.81 -1.51
C ILE A 269 -4.59 21.60 -2.16
N SER A 270 -5.40 20.90 -1.37
CA SER A 270 -6.22 19.78 -1.85
C SER A 270 -7.69 20.10 -1.67
N ARG A 271 -8.41 20.36 -2.78
CA ARG A 271 -9.79 20.86 -2.76
C ARG A 271 -10.71 20.10 -3.69
N ASP A 272 -11.98 19.99 -3.29
CA ASP A 272 -13.07 19.47 -4.09
C ASP A 272 -12.83 18.05 -4.64
N ASN A 273 -11.94 17.30 -3.99
CA ASN A 273 -11.77 15.87 -4.18
C ASN A 273 -12.79 15.13 -3.31
N GLU A 274 -13.00 13.82 -3.55
CA GLU A 274 -13.78 13.00 -2.62
C GLU A 274 -13.14 13.03 -1.22
N ARG A 275 -11.78 12.93 -1.17
CA ARG A 275 -10.97 13.22 0.02
C ARG A 275 -9.73 14.01 -0.36
N ALA A 276 -9.38 14.95 0.49
CA ALA A 276 -8.17 15.74 0.32
C ALA A 276 -6.91 14.88 0.48
N PHE A 277 -6.87 14.06 1.53
CA PHE A 277 -5.78 13.13 1.85
C PHE A 277 -6.39 11.78 2.26
N HIS A 278 -5.87 10.70 1.68
CA HIS A 278 -6.31 9.35 1.97
C HIS A 278 -5.09 8.45 2.24
N TYR A 279 -5.12 7.74 3.37
CA TYR A 279 -4.04 6.88 3.81
C TYR A 279 -4.55 5.46 3.97
N ASN A 280 -4.14 4.57 3.08
CA ASN A 280 -4.53 3.16 3.09
C ASN A 280 -3.28 2.28 3.26
N GLY A 281 -3.38 1.25 4.10
CA GLY A 281 -2.27 0.35 4.39
C GLY A 281 -1.26 0.89 5.43
N VAL A 282 -1.47 2.08 5.98
CA VAL A 282 -0.65 2.65 7.05
C VAL A 282 -1.16 2.13 8.39
N ALA A 283 -0.42 1.22 9.04
CA ALA A 283 -0.73 0.66 10.36
C ALA A 283 -2.23 0.44 10.61
N GLN A 284 -2.99 0.19 9.55
CA GLN A 284 -4.40 -0.06 9.62
C GLN A 284 -4.61 -1.43 10.25
N ASN A 285 -5.74 -1.60 10.91
CA ASN A 285 -6.25 -2.91 11.23
C ASN A 285 -5.79 -3.49 12.55
N GLY A 286 -5.19 -2.68 13.40
CA GLY A 286 -4.52 -3.21 14.57
C GLY A 286 -3.31 -4.10 14.22
N ASN A 287 -2.89 -4.15 12.95
CA ASN A 287 -1.70 -4.86 12.56
C ASN A 287 -0.46 -4.00 12.83
N LEU A 288 0.15 -4.20 13.98
CA LEU A 288 1.36 -3.53 14.43
C LEU A 288 2.64 -4.04 13.75
N ARG A 289 2.53 -4.92 12.74
CA ARG A 289 3.63 -5.69 12.14
C ARG A 289 3.84 -5.44 10.65
N THR A 290 3.08 -4.53 10.07
CA THR A 290 3.26 -4.12 8.68
C THR A 290 4.53 -3.29 8.52
N SER A 291 4.79 -2.78 7.35
CA SER A 291 5.88 -1.84 7.04
C SER A 291 6.08 -0.78 8.12
N HIS A 292 7.19 -0.11 8.07
CA HIS A 292 7.47 1.01 8.95
C HIS A 292 7.78 2.26 8.11
N GLY A 293 7.54 3.44 8.69
CA GLY A 293 7.79 4.69 8.01
C GLY A 293 7.04 5.87 8.61
N ARG A 294 7.04 6.95 7.86
CA ARG A 294 6.32 8.16 8.23
C ARG A 294 5.74 8.87 7.02
N ILE A 295 4.61 9.51 7.23
CA ILE A 295 4.03 10.53 6.33
C ILE A 295 3.88 11.80 7.15
N VAL A 296 4.49 12.87 6.68
CA VAL A 296 4.38 14.19 7.29
C VAL A 296 3.60 15.09 6.36
N VAL A 297 2.44 15.57 6.79
CA VAL A 297 1.68 16.60 6.09
C VAL A 297 1.72 17.87 6.93
N ARG A 298 2.12 18.99 6.35
CA ARG A 298 2.24 20.25 7.09
C ARG A 298 1.86 21.47 6.25
N ASN A 299 1.23 22.45 6.91
CA ASN A 299 0.84 23.71 6.30
C ASN A 299 -0.01 23.55 5.03
N CYS A 300 -0.86 22.52 4.96
CA CYS A 300 -1.74 22.26 3.84
C CYS A 300 -3.14 22.84 4.08
N ILE A 301 -3.89 22.96 3.00
CA ILE A 301 -5.31 23.27 3.05
C ILE A 301 -6.07 22.06 2.48
N ALA A 302 -7.01 21.54 3.24
CA ALA A 302 -7.89 20.46 2.82
C ALA A 302 -9.32 20.98 2.68
N ARG A 303 -9.98 20.65 1.56
CA ARG A 303 -11.41 20.78 1.39
C ARG A 303 -11.94 19.59 0.59
N GLU A 304 -12.74 18.77 1.25
CA GLU A 304 -13.46 17.71 0.57
C GLU A 304 -14.67 18.28 -0.18
N LYS A 305 -15.21 17.52 -1.11
CA LYS A 305 -16.34 17.95 -1.96
C LYS A 305 -17.53 18.40 -1.12
N GLY A 306 -17.92 19.65 -1.33
CA GLY A 306 -19.04 20.28 -0.57
C GLY A 306 -18.68 20.78 0.82
N GLY A 307 -17.40 20.66 1.24
CA GLY A 307 -16.91 21.15 2.52
C GLY A 307 -16.37 22.59 2.48
N ILE A 308 -15.66 22.95 3.53
CA ILE A 308 -14.98 24.25 3.68
C ILE A 308 -13.48 24.05 3.74
N ASP A 309 -12.71 25.07 3.40
CA ASP A 309 -11.25 25.08 3.55
C ASP A 309 -10.86 24.91 5.02
N THR A 310 -10.08 23.91 5.31
CA THR A 310 -9.59 23.59 6.65
C THR A 310 -8.07 23.50 6.63
N PRO A 311 -7.35 24.18 7.52
CA PRO A 311 -5.92 23.97 7.72
C PRO A 311 -5.67 22.50 8.07
N TYR A 312 -4.72 21.87 7.39
CA TYR A 312 -4.42 20.46 7.56
C TYR A 312 -2.95 20.23 7.79
N SER A 313 -2.62 19.69 8.95
CA SER A 313 -1.28 19.21 9.30
C SER A 313 -1.43 17.92 10.08
N HIS A 314 -0.72 16.90 9.67
CA HIS A 314 -0.83 15.57 10.26
C HIS A 314 0.49 14.81 10.10
N THR A 315 0.86 14.06 11.12
CA THR A 315 2.02 13.17 11.06
C THR A 315 1.56 11.76 11.42
N LEU A 316 1.79 10.85 10.50
CA LEU A 316 1.63 9.42 10.70
C LEU A 316 3.02 8.80 10.80
N GLU A 317 3.31 8.17 11.92
CA GLU A 317 4.48 7.31 12.09
C GLU A 317 4.00 5.93 12.51
N TRP A 318 4.57 4.91 11.90
CA TRP A 318 4.25 3.52 12.23
C TRP A 318 5.47 2.62 12.05
N GLY A 319 5.44 1.46 12.66
CA GLY A 319 6.48 0.46 12.49
C GLY A 319 6.91 -0.22 13.78
N LYS A 320 7.98 -0.99 13.67
CA LYS A 320 8.60 -1.69 14.80
C LYS A 320 9.83 -0.93 15.28
N PRO A 321 9.93 -0.65 16.56
CA PRO A 321 8.97 -0.88 17.63
C PRO A 321 7.86 0.18 17.67
N VAL A 322 6.70 -0.17 18.23
CA VAL A 322 5.62 0.81 18.47
C VAL A 322 6.13 1.85 19.46
N ARG A 323 6.18 3.10 19.04
CA ARG A 323 6.62 4.21 19.89
C ARG A 323 5.43 4.74 20.67
N LEU A 324 5.57 4.82 21.98
CA LEU A 324 4.55 5.35 22.88
C LEU A 324 4.73 6.86 23.11
N ALA A 325 3.69 7.51 23.61
CA ALA A 325 3.70 8.95 23.90
C ALA A 325 4.77 9.35 24.94
N ASP A 326 5.16 8.46 25.83
CA ASP A 326 6.22 8.65 26.82
C ASP A 326 7.65 8.43 26.25
N GLY A 327 7.76 8.15 24.94
CA GLY A 327 9.02 7.89 24.26
C GLY A 327 9.52 6.44 24.37
N SER A 328 8.87 5.60 25.18
CA SER A 328 9.19 4.17 25.27
C SER A 328 8.72 3.42 24.01
N THR A 329 9.18 2.19 23.83
CA THR A 329 8.86 1.37 22.67
C THR A 329 8.40 -0.03 23.07
N VAL A 330 7.38 -0.53 22.38
CA VAL A 330 6.88 -1.91 22.53
C VAL A 330 7.08 -2.66 21.21
N ARG A 331 7.79 -3.79 21.25
CA ARG A 331 8.02 -4.60 20.03
C ARG A 331 6.90 -5.62 19.84
N PRO A 332 6.39 -5.77 18.63
CA PRO A 332 5.56 -6.91 18.27
C PRO A 332 6.35 -8.22 18.48
N MET A 333 5.67 -9.25 18.93
CA MET A 333 6.24 -10.59 19.08
C MET A 333 5.93 -11.41 17.82
N ASP A 334 6.94 -12.03 17.20
CA ASP A 334 6.74 -12.91 16.07
C ASP A 334 6.19 -14.28 16.51
N LEU A 335 5.31 -14.88 15.67
CA LEU A 335 4.84 -16.24 15.93
C LEU A 335 5.96 -17.28 15.98
N LYS A 336 7.06 -17.06 15.23
CA LYS A 336 8.25 -17.92 15.28
C LYS A 336 8.99 -17.86 16.60
N ASP A 337 8.89 -16.72 17.32
CA ASP A 337 9.52 -16.51 18.62
C ASP A 337 8.64 -17.03 19.76
N TRP A 338 7.42 -17.43 19.43
CA TRP A 338 6.45 -17.99 20.35
C TRP A 338 6.46 -19.52 20.26
N ASN A 339 6.62 -20.17 21.42
CA ASN A 339 6.58 -21.64 21.48
C ASN A 339 5.17 -22.14 21.81
N PRO A 340 4.42 -22.64 20.82
CA PRO A 340 3.04 -23.07 21.02
C PRO A 340 2.93 -24.30 21.94
N SER A 341 4.01 -25.05 22.20
CA SER A 341 3.99 -26.15 23.16
C SER A 341 3.78 -25.68 24.62
N ARG A 342 3.94 -24.40 24.87
CA ARG A 342 3.68 -23.77 26.17
C ARG A 342 2.23 -23.40 26.42
N ILE A 343 1.34 -23.55 25.43
CA ILE A 343 -0.10 -23.39 25.67
C ILE A 343 -0.53 -24.52 26.62
N ARG A 344 -1.09 -24.11 27.73
CA ARG A 344 -1.75 -25.03 28.66
C ARG A 344 -3.22 -24.66 28.72
N VAL A 345 -4.05 -25.64 28.49
CA VAL A 345 -5.50 -25.52 28.66
C VAL A 345 -5.85 -26.13 30.01
N THR A 346 -6.43 -25.35 30.90
CA THR A 346 -6.97 -25.83 32.16
C THR A 346 -8.50 -25.94 32.04
N ASP A 347 -9.06 -27.00 32.59
CA ASP A 347 -10.49 -27.23 32.86
C ASP A 347 -11.42 -27.58 31.69
N ARG A 348 -10.91 -27.98 30.51
CA ARG A 348 -11.78 -28.47 29.45
C ARG A 348 -12.04 -29.99 29.54
N LYS A 349 -13.33 -30.37 29.60
CA LYS A 349 -13.70 -31.78 29.45
C LYS A 349 -13.45 -32.22 27.99
N PRO A 350 -12.68 -33.29 27.74
CA PRO A 350 -12.42 -33.77 26.38
C PRO A 350 -13.71 -34.03 25.59
N GLY A 351 -13.71 -33.62 24.31
CA GLY A 351 -14.79 -33.91 23.36
C GLY A 351 -16.05 -33.04 23.46
N ARG A 352 -16.15 -32.12 24.42
CA ARG A 352 -17.27 -31.18 24.49
C ARG A 352 -17.10 -30.05 23.47
N MET A 353 -18.09 -29.87 22.59
CA MET A 353 -18.20 -28.70 21.71
C MET A 353 -18.52 -27.45 22.52
N VAL A 354 -17.78 -26.39 22.31
CA VAL A 354 -17.94 -25.08 22.95
C VAL A 354 -18.16 -24.03 21.88
N GLY A 355 -19.15 -23.18 22.07
CA GLY A 355 -19.42 -22.05 21.18
C GLY A 355 -18.26 -21.07 21.12
N LEU A 356 -17.97 -20.56 19.94
CA LEU A 356 -16.91 -19.61 19.69
C LEU A 356 -17.48 -18.24 19.35
N SER A 357 -16.79 -17.19 19.79
CA SER A 357 -17.06 -15.85 19.27
C SER A 357 -16.91 -15.81 17.76
N PRO A 358 -17.82 -15.19 17.01
CA PRO A 358 -17.73 -15.13 15.57
C PRO A 358 -16.50 -14.34 15.14
N ALA A 359 -15.62 -15.01 14.39
CA ALA A 359 -14.44 -14.40 13.79
C ALA A 359 -14.39 -14.78 12.29
N PRO A 360 -15.17 -14.11 11.42
CA PRO A 360 -15.25 -14.44 10.00
C PRO A 360 -13.99 -14.00 9.28
N LEU A 361 -13.02 -14.89 9.14
CA LEU A 361 -11.75 -14.63 8.47
C LEU A 361 -11.90 -14.70 6.95
N ARG A 362 -11.41 -13.71 6.26
CA ARG A 362 -11.44 -13.56 4.81
C ARG A 362 -10.04 -13.74 4.20
N TYR A 363 -9.95 -14.00 2.92
CA TYR A 363 -8.74 -14.33 2.16
C TYR A 363 -8.12 -15.65 2.57
N LYS A 364 -7.03 -15.63 3.32
CA LYS A 364 -6.40 -16.79 3.92
C LYS A 364 -6.83 -16.90 5.37
N ALA A 365 -7.95 -17.56 5.62
CA ALA A 365 -8.38 -17.85 6.97
C ALA A 365 -7.38 -18.78 7.65
N ASN A 366 -6.85 -18.40 8.81
CA ASN A 366 -5.94 -19.20 9.61
C ASN A 366 -6.48 -19.29 11.04
N TYR A 367 -6.89 -20.48 11.43
CA TYR A 367 -7.25 -20.81 12.80
C TYR A 367 -6.21 -21.76 13.38
N PHE A 368 -5.92 -21.61 14.65
CA PHE A 368 -5.01 -22.47 15.39
C PHE A 368 -5.83 -23.33 16.35
N LEU A 369 -5.68 -24.64 16.23
CA LEU A 369 -6.40 -25.65 17.00
C LEU A 369 -5.40 -26.33 17.95
N TYR A 370 -5.69 -26.38 19.24
CA TYR A 370 -4.82 -27.06 20.20
C TYR A 370 -5.38 -28.45 20.54
N ALA A 371 -4.64 -29.49 20.20
CA ALA A 371 -4.93 -30.86 20.61
C ALA A 371 -4.13 -31.21 21.88
N ALA A 372 -4.83 -31.58 22.94
CA ALA A 372 -4.20 -31.99 24.21
C ALA A 372 -3.50 -33.35 24.11
N GLU A 373 -3.91 -34.19 23.15
CA GLU A 373 -3.37 -35.52 22.88
C GLU A 373 -3.55 -35.88 21.41
N ALA A 374 -2.98 -36.98 20.96
CA ALA A 374 -3.25 -37.57 19.65
C ALA A 374 -4.70 -38.03 19.58
N GLY A 375 -5.36 -37.83 18.44
CA GLY A 375 -6.75 -38.26 18.30
C GLY A 375 -7.60 -37.36 17.41
N GLU A 376 -8.90 -37.41 17.63
CA GLU A 376 -9.85 -36.61 16.86
C GLU A 376 -9.92 -35.17 17.36
N VAL A 377 -9.85 -34.25 16.40
CA VAL A 377 -10.15 -32.83 16.56
C VAL A 377 -11.47 -32.56 15.85
N ARG A 378 -12.47 -32.03 16.59
CA ARG A 378 -13.80 -31.70 16.07
C ARG A 378 -14.07 -30.23 16.19
N PHE A 379 -14.59 -29.63 15.12
CA PHE A 379 -15.07 -28.26 15.11
C PHE A 379 -16.23 -28.11 14.14
N ALA A 380 -17.07 -27.11 14.38
CA ALA A 380 -18.13 -26.73 13.47
C ALA A 380 -17.75 -25.45 12.75
N ALA A 381 -17.90 -25.44 11.43
CA ALA A 381 -17.54 -24.34 10.57
C ALA A 381 -18.66 -24.03 9.56
N LYS A 382 -18.73 -22.77 9.13
CA LYS A 382 -19.58 -22.33 8.03
C LYS A 382 -18.85 -21.35 7.13
N GLN A 383 -19.27 -21.32 5.87
CA GLN A 383 -18.88 -20.30 4.93
C GLN A 383 -19.87 -19.13 5.00
N VAL A 384 -19.37 -17.89 5.03
CA VAL A 384 -20.17 -16.67 4.92
C VAL A 384 -19.86 -15.98 3.60
N PRO A 385 -20.87 -15.82 2.70
CA PRO A 385 -20.68 -15.08 1.45
C PRO A 385 -20.33 -13.61 1.70
N VAL A 386 -19.48 -13.06 0.85
CA VAL A 386 -19.10 -11.65 0.88
C VAL A 386 -19.69 -10.93 -0.32
N GLY A 387 -20.60 -9.98 -0.08
CA GLY A 387 -21.27 -9.21 -1.12
C GLY A 387 -22.33 -9.98 -1.91
N LYS A 388 -22.99 -9.29 -2.84
CA LYS A 388 -24.02 -9.89 -3.69
C LYS A 388 -23.37 -10.63 -4.88
N GLY A 389 -23.42 -11.95 -4.89
CA GLY A 389 -23.15 -12.76 -6.07
C GLY A 389 -21.80 -13.46 -6.16
N HIS A 390 -20.94 -13.45 -5.14
CA HIS A 390 -19.63 -14.09 -5.19
C HIS A 390 -19.45 -15.20 -4.15
N ALA A 391 -20.24 -16.24 -4.25
CA ALA A 391 -20.25 -17.35 -3.28
C ALA A 391 -19.30 -18.51 -3.59
N LYS A 392 -18.39 -18.39 -4.55
CA LYS A 392 -17.45 -19.48 -4.86
C LYS A 392 -16.13 -19.27 -4.12
N PRO A 393 -15.73 -20.18 -3.20
CA PRO A 393 -14.42 -20.14 -2.59
C PRO A 393 -13.33 -20.38 -3.64
N ALA A 394 -12.15 -19.82 -3.40
CA ALA A 394 -11.01 -20.02 -4.30
C ALA A 394 -10.47 -21.46 -4.26
N GLN A 395 -10.72 -22.18 -3.18
CA GLN A 395 -10.31 -23.59 -3.00
C GLN A 395 -11.43 -24.42 -2.37
N PRO A 396 -11.62 -25.67 -2.80
CA PRO A 396 -12.66 -26.56 -2.27
C PRO A 396 -12.29 -27.19 -0.93
N MET A 397 -11.02 -27.15 -0.51
CA MET A 397 -10.51 -27.83 0.68
C MET A 397 -9.86 -26.85 1.64
N MET A 398 -10.07 -27.08 2.94
CA MET A 398 -9.27 -26.53 4.03
C MET A 398 -8.10 -27.48 4.32
N ILE A 399 -6.94 -26.94 4.68
CA ILE A 399 -5.75 -27.73 4.97
C ILE A 399 -5.45 -27.63 6.47
N LEU A 400 -5.38 -28.78 7.14
CA LEU A 400 -4.85 -28.88 8.49
C LEU A 400 -3.38 -29.28 8.44
N SER A 401 -2.50 -28.47 9.01
CA SER A 401 -1.05 -28.72 9.07
C SER A 401 -0.49 -28.54 10.48
N ASP A 402 0.67 -29.11 10.75
CA ASP A 402 1.45 -28.73 11.93
C ASP A 402 2.11 -27.34 11.71
N LEU A 403 2.74 -26.81 12.74
CA LEU A 403 3.38 -25.48 12.67
C LEU A 403 4.67 -25.48 11.81
N ALA A 404 5.22 -26.63 11.47
CA ALA A 404 6.32 -26.76 10.51
C ALA A 404 5.82 -26.75 9.06
N GLY A 405 4.48 -26.71 8.85
CA GLY A 405 3.86 -26.69 7.53
C GLY A 405 3.62 -28.06 6.92
N ARG A 406 3.87 -29.15 7.68
CA ARG A 406 3.55 -30.51 7.22
C ARG A 406 2.03 -30.71 7.24
N GLU A 407 1.45 -31.03 6.11
CA GLU A 407 0.04 -31.33 5.97
C GLU A 407 -0.35 -32.60 6.74
N ILE A 408 -1.42 -32.51 7.51
CA ILE A 408 -1.97 -33.60 8.33
C ILE A 408 -3.27 -34.13 7.72
N ALA A 409 -4.14 -33.24 7.24
CA ALA A 409 -5.42 -33.60 6.65
C ALA A 409 -5.94 -32.52 5.70
N GLU A 410 -6.63 -32.99 4.67
CA GLU A 410 -7.51 -32.16 3.83
C GLU A 410 -8.95 -32.30 4.32
N ILE A 411 -9.65 -31.20 4.51
CA ILE A 411 -11.02 -31.15 5.02
C ILE A 411 -11.86 -30.39 4.00
N PRO A 412 -12.98 -30.92 3.53
CA PRO A 412 -13.86 -30.21 2.61
C PRO A 412 -14.27 -28.85 3.17
N ALA A 413 -14.26 -27.82 2.33
CA ALA A 413 -14.74 -26.48 2.71
C ALA A 413 -16.20 -26.57 3.16
N PRO A 414 -16.58 -25.88 4.27
CA PRO A 414 -17.92 -26.00 4.82
C PRO A 414 -18.96 -25.35 3.91
N ALA A 415 -20.21 -25.81 4.04
CA ALA A 415 -21.37 -25.13 3.44
C ALA A 415 -21.65 -23.77 4.12
N GLN A 416 -22.66 -23.05 3.64
CA GLN A 416 -23.13 -21.82 4.29
C GLN A 416 -23.85 -22.09 5.62
N THR A 417 -24.30 -23.29 5.84
CA THR A 417 -24.80 -23.78 7.14
C THR A 417 -23.65 -24.38 7.95
N SER A 418 -23.75 -24.29 9.27
CA SER A 418 -22.74 -24.85 10.17
C SER A 418 -22.60 -26.36 9.94
N THR A 419 -21.39 -26.79 9.62
CA THR A 419 -21.06 -28.20 9.30
C THR A 419 -19.99 -28.65 10.30
N VAL A 420 -20.20 -29.82 10.90
CA VAL A 420 -19.21 -30.44 11.78
C VAL A 420 -18.09 -31.05 10.93
N CYS A 421 -16.87 -30.62 11.19
CA CYS A 421 -15.66 -31.13 10.58
C CYS A 421 -14.88 -31.96 11.61
N VAL A 422 -14.25 -33.03 11.14
CA VAL A 422 -13.45 -33.94 11.97
C VAL A 422 -12.12 -34.19 11.28
N ALA A 423 -11.02 -34.08 12.04
CA ALA A 423 -9.70 -34.47 11.58
C ALA A 423 -8.98 -35.27 12.67
N ARG A 424 -8.02 -36.12 12.28
CA ARG A 424 -7.16 -36.85 13.21
C ARG A 424 -5.78 -36.22 13.22
N VAL A 425 -5.28 -35.95 14.42
CA VAL A 425 -3.94 -35.41 14.64
C VAL A 425 -3.03 -36.47 15.29
N PRO A 426 -1.75 -36.52 14.89
CA PRO A 426 -0.84 -37.59 15.32
C PRO A 426 -0.29 -37.44 16.73
N ALA A 427 -0.36 -36.23 17.31
CA ALA A 427 0.25 -35.93 18.59
C ALA A 427 -0.44 -34.75 19.30
N LYS A 428 -0.13 -34.53 20.56
CA LYS A 428 -0.39 -33.27 21.25
C LYS A 428 0.33 -32.14 20.55
N GLY A 429 -0.36 -31.02 20.33
CA GLY A 429 0.24 -29.85 19.71
C GLY A 429 -0.75 -28.81 19.23
N VAL A 430 -0.22 -27.76 18.62
CA VAL A 430 -0.99 -26.75 17.91
C VAL A 430 -0.96 -27.08 16.43
N TYR A 431 -2.13 -27.07 15.83
CA TYR A 431 -2.33 -27.32 14.40
C TYR A 431 -2.96 -26.10 13.75
N ARG A 432 -2.54 -25.81 12.53
CA ARG A 432 -3.06 -24.70 11.75
C ARG A 432 -4.09 -25.20 10.76
N LEU A 433 -5.31 -24.69 10.84
CA LEU A 433 -6.35 -24.87 9.85
C LEU A 433 -6.34 -23.67 8.91
N ALA A 434 -5.90 -23.86 7.68
CA ALA A 434 -5.82 -22.84 6.66
C ALA A 434 -6.86 -23.05 5.55
N TRP A 435 -7.45 -21.95 5.09
CA TRP A 435 -8.33 -21.98 3.92
C TRP A 435 -8.20 -20.70 3.10
N ASN A 436 -7.98 -20.87 1.79
CA ASN A 436 -8.02 -19.75 0.87
C ASN A 436 -9.44 -19.50 0.39
N CYS A 437 -10.17 -18.66 1.10
CA CYS A 437 -11.55 -18.31 0.75
C CYS A 437 -11.66 -17.29 -0.39
N GLY A 438 -10.56 -16.66 -0.78
CA GLY A 438 -10.57 -15.58 -1.78
C GLY A 438 -11.38 -14.36 -1.32
N TRP A 439 -11.78 -13.54 -2.28
CA TRP A 439 -12.54 -12.29 -1.99
C TRP A 439 -14.04 -12.53 -1.74
N GLY A 440 -14.57 -13.64 -2.17
CA GLY A 440 -16.01 -13.88 -2.21
C GLY A 440 -16.59 -14.58 -0.98
N ALA A 441 -15.76 -15.04 -0.05
CA ALA A 441 -16.19 -15.80 1.11
C ALA A 441 -15.34 -15.50 2.34
N SER A 442 -15.90 -15.84 3.52
CA SER A 442 -15.19 -15.87 4.80
C SER A 442 -15.43 -17.23 5.46
N LEU A 443 -14.45 -17.70 6.23
CA LEU A 443 -14.59 -18.88 7.10
C LEU A 443 -14.92 -18.44 8.52
N VAL A 444 -15.91 -19.09 9.12
CA VAL A 444 -16.27 -18.89 10.54
C VAL A 444 -16.30 -20.26 11.21
N LEU A 445 -15.49 -20.43 12.25
CA LEU A 445 -15.66 -21.52 13.19
C LEU A 445 -16.71 -21.10 14.23
N THR A 446 -17.74 -21.91 14.41
CA THR A 446 -18.87 -21.61 15.31
C THR A 446 -18.78 -22.32 16.64
N GLU A 447 -18.22 -23.52 16.63
CA GLU A 447 -18.01 -24.37 17.82
C GLU A 447 -16.75 -25.20 17.66
N SER A 448 -16.13 -25.60 18.75
CA SER A 448 -14.99 -26.51 18.72
C SER A 448 -14.91 -27.38 19.97
N ALA A 449 -14.48 -28.64 19.76
CA ALA A 449 -14.14 -29.56 20.86
C ALA A 449 -12.74 -29.33 21.40
N VAL A 450 -11.94 -28.52 20.75
CA VAL A 450 -10.59 -28.13 21.16
C VAL A 450 -10.47 -26.62 21.23
N PRO A 451 -9.52 -26.07 21.99
CA PRO A 451 -9.23 -24.64 22.00
C PRO A 451 -8.91 -24.09 20.61
N VAL A 452 -9.48 -22.93 20.31
CA VAL A 452 -9.27 -22.24 19.03
C VAL A 452 -8.75 -20.83 19.26
N ALA A 453 -7.72 -20.48 18.53
CA ALA A 453 -7.24 -19.12 18.44
C ALA A 453 -7.16 -18.66 16.97
N VAL A 454 -7.16 -17.37 16.78
CA VAL A 454 -6.84 -16.70 15.52
C VAL A 454 -5.62 -15.83 15.70
N SER A 455 -4.86 -15.66 14.64
CA SER A 455 -3.83 -14.63 14.58
C SER A 455 -4.09 -13.78 13.35
N MET A 456 -4.01 -12.47 13.53
CA MET A 456 -4.11 -11.52 12.42
C MET A 456 -2.77 -11.39 11.66
N PHE A 457 -1.91 -12.37 11.83
CA PHE A 457 -0.60 -12.43 11.18
C PHE A 457 -0.75 -12.53 9.66
N ALA A 458 -0.05 -11.67 8.95
CA ALA A 458 0.04 -11.74 7.51
C ALA A 458 0.95 -12.91 7.08
N GLU A 459 0.52 -13.68 6.07
CA GLU A 459 1.34 -14.69 5.42
C GLU A 459 1.59 -14.31 3.96
N ARG A 460 2.74 -14.70 3.43
CA ARG A 460 3.04 -14.52 2.00
C ARG A 460 2.28 -15.54 1.15
N ASP A 461 1.67 -15.08 0.07
CA ASP A 461 1.15 -15.99 -0.95
C ASP A 461 2.30 -16.55 -1.83
N ARG A 462 1.95 -17.41 -2.82
CA ARG A 462 2.93 -18.04 -3.71
C ARG A 462 3.75 -17.06 -4.56
N ILE A 463 3.28 -15.82 -4.70
CA ILE A 463 3.95 -14.75 -5.43
C ILE A 463 4.54 -13.68 -4.50
N GLY A 464 4.63 -13.98 -3.20
CA GLY A 464 5.29 -13.15 -2.21
C GLY A 464 4.48 -12.00 -1.64
N ARG A 465 3.17 -11.91 -1.95
CA ARG A 465 2.29 -10.86 -1.41
C ARG A 465 1.81 -11.21 -0.02
N TRP A 466 1.86 -10.23 0.86
CA TRP A 466 1.30 -10.38 2.20
C TRP A 466 -0.21 -10.34 2.17
N MET A 467 -0.81 -11.33 2.80
CA MET A 467 -2.26 -11.45 2.91
C MET A 467 -2.62 -11.54 4.39
N ALA A 468 -2.79 -10.39 5.03
CA ALA A 468 -3.32 -10.37 6.38
C ALA A 468 -4.78 -10.87 6.35
N PRO A 469 -5.15 -11.85 7.16
CA PRO A 469 -6.55 -12.17 7.34
C PRO A 469 -7.23 -10.98 8.02
N PHE A 470 -8.41 -10.61 7.57
CA PHE A 470 -9.24 -9.65 8.26
C PHE A 470 -10.65 -10.21 8.43
N MET A 471 -11.34 -9.71 9.44
CA MET A 471 -12.70 -10.13 9.72
C MET A 471 -13.66 -9.36 8.83
N TYR A 472 -14.68 -10.06 8.34
CA TYR A 472 -15.72 -9.48 7.51
C TYR A 472 -17.07 -9.70 8.15
N GLY A 473 -17.84 -8.63 8.35
CA GLY A 473 -19.19 -8.73 8.88
C GLY A 473 -19.59 -7.46 9.61
N GLN A 474 -20.87 -7.43 10.00
CA GLN A 474 -21.43 -6.35 10.80
C GLN A 474 -21.57 -6.73 12.28
N ASP A 475 -21.16 -7.94 12.65
CA ASP A 475 -21.25 -8.46 14.00
C ASP A 475 -19.97 -8.14 14.78
N SER A 476 -20.16 -7.80 16.02
CA SER A 476 -19.06 -7.58 16.96
C SER A 476 -18.33 -8.88 17.26
N THR A 477 -17.02 -8.80 17.48
CA THR A 477 -16.19 -9.94 17.86
C THR A 477 -15.59 -9.71 19.24
N THR A 478 -15.65 -10.75 20.07
CA THR A 478 -14.95 -10.82 21.35
C THR A 478 -13.81 -11.83 21.24
N ALA A 479 -12.63 -11.43 21.65
CA ALA A 479 -11.48 -12.31 21.70
C ALA A 479 -10.70 -12.10 23.00
N TYR A 480 -9.86 -13.08 23.33
CA TYR A 480 -9.05 -13.07 24.54
C TYR A 480 -7.60 -13.28 24.16
N PHE A 481 -6.70 -12.58 24.84
CA PHE A 481 -5.25 -12.74 24.63
C PHE A 481 -4.54 -12.87 25.98
N ALA A 482 -3.45 -13.61 25.97
CA ALA A 482 -2.69 -13.85 27.19
C ALA A 482 -1.64 -12.77 27.41
N VAL A 483 -1.60 -12.24 28.64
CA VAL A 483 -0.52 -11.38 29.11
C VAL A 483 0.34 -12.19 30.06
N PRO A 484 1.58 -12.54 29.67
CA PRO A 484 2.48 -13.33 30.50
C PRO A 484 2.94 -12.57 31.74
N LYS A 485 3.40 -13.34 32.75
CA LYS A 485 4.08 -12.79 33.93
C LYS A 485 5.32 -12.00 33.48
N ALA A 486 5.60 -10.91 34.17
CA ALA A 486 6.72 -10.02 33.88
C ALA A 486 6.65 -9.31 32.49
N THR A 487 5.48 -9.23 31.88
CA THR A 487 5.25 -8.32 30.75
C THR A 487 5.45 -6.89 31.23
N ALA A 488 6.43 -6.19 30.67
CA ALA A 488 6.70 -4.80 31.09
C ALA A 488 5.58 -3.86 30.65
N LYS A 489 5.16 -3.98 29.42
CA LYS A 489 4.11 -3.16 28.79
C LYS A 489 3.60 -3.86 27.53
N PHE A 490 2.34 -3.64 27.18
CA PHE A 490 1.79 -4.07 25.89
C PHE A 490 0.88 -3.01 25.28
N VAL A 491 0.65 -3.15 23.99
CA VAL A 491 -0.30 -2.35 23.21
C VAL A 491 -1.35 -3.27 22.61
N ALA A 492 -2.62 -2.89 22.67
CA ALA A 492 -3.72 -3.59 22.00
C ALA A 492 -4.53 -2.60 21.16
N ALA A 493 -4.77 -2.96 19.91
CA ALA A 493 -5.49 -2.13 18.97
C ALA A 493 -6.59 -2.93 18.25
N GLY A 494 -7.74 -2.30 18.04
CA GLY A 494 -8.77 -2.76 17.13
C GLY A 494 -9.10 -1.66 16.16
N SER A 495 -9.37 -1.98 14.89
CA SER A 495 -9.70 -0.96 13.90
C SER A 495 -10.61 -1.47 12.80
N GLY A 496 -11.37 -0.55 12.20
CA GLY A 496 -12.11 -0.81 10.98
C GLY A 496 -11.16 -0.89 9.77
N LEU A 497 -11.40 -1.84 8.88
CA LEU A 497 -10.59 -2.17 7.72
C LEU A 497 -11.30 -1.86 6.41
N GLY A 498 -10.66 -1.15 5.55
CA GLY A 498 -11.10 -0.98 4.18
C GLY A 498 -10.95 0.44 3.67
N GLY A 499 -10.55 0.59 2.42
CA GLY A 499 -10.40 1.85 1.71
C GLY A 499 -11.70 2.63 1.49
N GLY A 500 -12.75 2.32 2.25
CA GLY A 500 -14.03 3.02 2.20
C GLY A 500 -14.09 4.17 3.19
N VAL A 501 -14.67 5.27 2.75
CA VAL A 501 -14.93 6.46 3.56
C VAL A 501 -15.64 6.10 4.86
N GLY A 502 -15.07 6.51 6.00
CA GLY A 502 -15.74 6.47 7.30
C GLY A 502 -15.81 5.08 7.95
N GLN A 503 -14.99 4.12 7.56
CA GLN A 503 -14.88 2.87 8.34
C GLN A 503 -14.12 3.12 9.63
N SER A 504 -14.64 2.55 10.72
CA SER A 504 -14.06 2.61 12.05
C SER A 504 -14.54 1.44 12.89
N ALA A 505 -14.03 1.30 14.08
CA ALA A 505 -14.49 0.36 15.08
C ALA A 505 -14.59 1.04 16.45
N ARG A 506 -15.37 0.45 17.36
CA ARG A 506 -15.25 0.72 18.80
C ARG A 506 -14.47 -0.42 19.41
N THR A 507 -13.39 -0.11 20.10
CA THR A 507 -12.56 -1.11 20.76
C THR A 507 -12.64 -0.96 22.27
N ARG A 508 -12.91 -2.08 22.92
CA ARG A 508 -12.94 -2.17 24.39
C ARG A 508 -11.92 -3.21 24.85
N VAL A 509 -11.13 -2.85 25.86
CA VAL A 509 -10.17 -3.76 26.50
C VAL A 509 -10.55 -3.92 27.96
N THR A 510 -10.60 -5.16 28.42
CA THR A 510 -10.95 -5.54 29.79
C THR A 510 -9.82 -6.34 30.39
N ASP A 511 -9.41 -6.01 31.60
CA ASP A 511 -8.36 -6.71 32.33
C ASP A 511 -8.83 -8.06 32.92
N PRO A 512 -7.93 -8.89 33.47
CA PRO A 512 -8.29 -10.19 34.04
C PRO A 512 -9.23 -10.12 35.25
N SER A 513 -9.36 -8.96 35.89
CA SER A 513 -10.32 -8.76 37.00
C SER A 513 -11.75 -8.47 36.52
N GLY A 514 -11.92 -8.28 35.21
CA GLY A 514 -13.20 -7.88 34.61
C GLY A 514 -13.42 -6.35 34.52
N LYS A 515 -12.41 -5.56 34.89
CA LYS A 515 -12.48 -4.10 34.78
C LYS A 515 -12.23 -3.66 33.34
N VAL A 516 -13.11 -2.86 32.77
CA VAL A 516 -12.89 -2.17 31.49
C VAL A 516 -11.83 -1.09 31.70
N VAL A 517 -10.70 -1.23 31.06
CA VAL A 517 -9.57 -0.30 31.14
C VAL A 517 -9.46 0.63 29.93
N TYR A 518 -10.13 0.28 28.84
CA TYR A 518 -10.18 1.08 27.62
C TYR A 518 -11.51 0.88 26.91
N ASP A 519 -12.12 1.94 26.46
CA ASP A 519 -13.33 1.92 25.62
C ASP A 519 -13.28 3.16 24.72
N CYS A 520 -12.87 2.97 23.47
CA CYS A 520 -12.74 4.04 22.47
C CYS A 520 -13.69 3.78 21.31
N ASP A 521 -14.58 4.70 21.06
CA ASP A 521 -15.56 4.65 19.98
C ASP A 521 -15.05 5.43 18.75
N ASN A 522 -15.39 4.96 17.56
CA ASN A 522 -14.97 5.57 16.30
C ASN A 522 -13.44 5.73 16.19
N MET A 523 -12.71 4.68 16.52
CA MET A 523 -11.25 4.69 16.54
C MET A 523 -10.65 5.22 15.23
N GLY A 524 -9.76 6.18 15.36
CA GLY A 524 -8.95 6.71 14.28
C GLY A 524 -7.65 5.93 14.05
N TYR A 525 -6.85 6.43 13.12
CA TYR A 525 -5.51 5.91 12.91
C TYR A 525 -4.61 6.16 14.12
N GLY A 526 -3.93 5.11 14.56
CA GLY A 526 -3.00 5.19 15.70
C GLY A 526 -3.66 5.09 17.07
N ASP A 527 -4.99 5.04 17.14
CA ASP A 527 -5.67 4.79 18.41
C ASP A 527 -5.38 3.36 18.88
N ALA A 528 -4.86 3.23 20.08
CA ALA A 528 -4.58 1.95 20.70
C ALA A 528 -4.62 2.07 22.23
N TYR A 529 -4.98 0.97 22.89
CA TYR A 529 -4.78 0.84 24.33
C TYR A 529 -3.31 0.57 24.61
N VAL A 530 -2.73 1.36 25.48
CA VAL A 530 -1.40 1.15 26.03
C VAL A 530 -1.56 0.73 27.49
N SER A 531 -1.02 -0.44 27.87
CA SER A 531 -1.11 -0.92 29.24
C SER A 531 -0.32 -0.02 30.21
N SER A 532 -0.69 -0.08 31.49
CA SER A 532 0.20 0.38 32.57
C SER A 532 1.51 -0.41 32.55
N ASP A 533 2.52 0.08 33.26
CA ASP A 533 3.72 -0.68 33.52
C ASP A 533 3.39 -1.92 34.37
N ASN A 534 4.00 -3.05 34.04
CA ASN A 534 3.80 -4.35 34.68
C ASN A 534 2.29 -4.71 34.79
N PRO A 535 1.57 -4.83 33.66
CA PRO A 535 0.16 -5.15 33.68
C PRO A 535 -0.08 -6.50 34.34
N PRO A 536 -1.26 -6.71 34.95
CA PRO A 536 -1.57 -7.98 35.60
C PRO A 536 -1.49 -9.15 34.62
N GLU A 537 -0.82 -10.21 35.04
CA GLU A 537 -0.77 -11.49 34.33
C GLU A 537 -2.17 -12.07 34.17
N GLY A 538 -2.45 -12.71 33.04
CA GLY A 538 -3.67 -13.45 32.82
C GLY A 538 -4.30 -13.25 31.47
N LEU A 539 -5.55 -13.67 31.36
CA LEU A 539 -6.33 -13.58 30.14
C LEU A 539 -7.07 -12.23 30.08
N TRP A 540 -6.67 -11.43 29.12
CA TRP A 540 -7.29 -10.14 28.83
C TRP A 540 -8.32 -10.31 27.73
N LYS A 541 -9.37 -9.47 27.74
CA LYS A 541 -10.43 -9.48 26.73
C LYS A 541 -10.31 -8.23 25.84
N ILE A 542 -10.44 -8.43 24.55
CA ILE A 542 -10.60 -7.37 23.54
C ILE A 542 -11.92 -7.58 22.80
N GLU A 543 -12.69 -6.52 22.68
CA GLU A 543 -13.96 -6.50 21.96
C GLU A 543 -13.84 -5.46 20.83
N VAL A 544 -14.09 -5.89 19.60
CA VAL A 544 -14.24 -4.99 18.45
C VAL A 544 -15.72 -4.90 18.14
N LEU A 545 -16.27 -3.74 18.37
CA LEU A 545 -17.69 -3.45 18.38
C LEU A 545 -18.06 -2.50 17.24
N LYS A 546 -19.35 -2.48 16.91
CA LYS A 546 -19.87 -1.50 15.96
C LYS A 546 -19.71 -0.09 16.50
N PRO A 547 -19.11 0.83 15.73
CA PRO A 547 -18.97 2.23 16.13
C PRO A 547 -20.30 2.98 16.04
N THR A 548 -20.44 4.10 16.74
CA THR A 548 -21.70 4.87 16.78
C THR A 548 -21.92 5.74 15.54
N LYS A 549 -20.84 6.23 14.89
CA LYS A 549 -20.94 7.22 13.80
C LYS A 549 -20.37 6.74 12.48
N ALA A 550 -19.57 5.69 12.47
CA ALA A 550 -18.85 5.22 11.29
C ALA A 550 -19.44 3.93 10.73
N TYR A 551 -19.08 3.61 9.49
CA TYR A 551 -19.43 2.34 8.88
C TYR A 551 -18.55 1.21 9.43
N PHE A 552 -19.16 0.04 9.69
CA PHE A 552 -18.48 -1.13 10.25
C PHE A 552 -18.74 -2.34 9.36
N ASN A 553 -17.72 -2.80 8.67
CA ASN A 553 -17.85 -3.94 7.76
C ASN A 553 -16.64 -4.88 7.78
N ASN A 554 -15.43 -4.33 7.68
CA ASN A 554 -14.19 -5.08 7.81
C ASN A 554 -13.45 -4.55 9.04
N PHE A 555 -12.90 -5.45 9.84
CA PHE A 555 -12.19 -5.07 11.05
C PHE A 555 -11.10 -6.08 11.42
N GLY A 556 -10.21 -5.68 12.26
CA GLY A 556 -9.14 -6.51 12.81
C GLY A 556 -8.73 -6.04 14.19
N PHE A 557 -7.90 -6.83 14.85
CA PHE A 557 -7.24 -6.47 16.08
C PHE A 557 -5.83 -7.05 16.14
N ASP A 558 -4.95 -6.41 16.89
CA ASP A 558 -3.58 -6.88 17.08
C ASP A 558 -3.05 -6.48 18.47
N VAL A 559 -1.97 -7.12 18.88
CA VAL A 559 -1.25 -6.82 20.11
C VAL A 559 0.26 -6.76 19.86
N ALA A 560 0.95 -5.92 20.63
CA ALA A 560 2.40 -5.87 20.67
C ALA A 560 2.86 -6.02 22.13
N GLY A 561 4.02 -6.63 22.34
CA GLY A 561 4.56 -6.89 23.68
C GLY A 561 4.05 -8.16 24.36
N VAL A 562 3.08 -8.83 23.75
CA VAL A 562 2.48 -10.11 24.20
C VAL A 562 2.25 -11.03 23.00
N PRO A 563 2.02 -12.34 23.22
CA PRO A 563 1.76 -13.28 22.13
C PRO A 563 0.57 -12.87 21.26
N PRO A 564 0.69 -12.87 19.93
CA PRO A 564 -0.33 -12.38 19.01
C PRO A 564 -1.39 -13.44 18.67
N LEU A 565 -1.88 -14.13 19.68
CA LEU A 565 -2.94 -15.12 19.56
C LEU A 565 -4.18 -14.68 20.33
N PHE A 566 -5.30 -14.73 19.64
CA PHE A 566 -6.59 -14.33 20.15
C PHE A 566 -7.51 -15.55 20.24
N PHE A 567 -7.84 -15.95 21.44
CA PHE A 567 -8.74 -17.05 21.72
C PHE A 567 -10.19 -16.60 21.53
N LEU A 568 -11.00 -17.45 20.93
CA LEU A 568 -12.40 -17.14 20.57
C LEU A 568 -13.42 -17.60 21.61
N SER A 569 -12.97 -18.08 22.74
CA SER A 569 -13.82 -18.44 23.91
C SER A 569 -13.17 -17.93 25.19
N ASP A 570 -13.98 -17.77 26.25
CA ASP A 570 -13.55 -17.28 27.56
C ASP A 570 -12.92 -18.37 28.46
N GLU A 571 -12.67 -19.54 27.90
CA GLU A 571 -11.97 -20.61 28.60
C GLU A 571 -10.56 -20.17 29.00
N LYS A 572 -10.12 -20.53 30.20
CA LYS A 572 -8.81 -20.16 30.72
C LYS A 572 -7.69 -20.88 29.96
N TYR A 573 -7.21 -20.26 28.92
CA TYR A 573 -6.04 -20.73 28.18
C TYR A 573 -4.78 -20.06 28.72
N TRP A 574 -3.70 -20.83 28.84
CA TRP A 574 -2.45 -20.34 29.37
C TRP A 574 -1.34 -20.37 28.34
N THR A 575 -0.60 -19.30 28.25
CA THR A 575 0.77 -19.33 27.75
C THR A 575 1.68 -19.13 28.95
N SER A 576 2.43 -20.13 29.38
CA SER A 576 3.58 -19.89 30.24
C SER A 576 4.76 -19.52 29.36
N LEU A 577 5.26 -18.32 29.46
CA LEU A 577 6.58 -17.95 28.95
C LEU A 577 7.65 -18.38 29.93
#